data_baa0a9a12eea9e11f7579a32a39e32d3
#
_entry.id   baa0a9a12eea9e11f7579a32a39e32d3
#
_cell.length_a   1.000
_cell.length_b   1.000
_cell.length_c   1.000
_cell.angle_alpha   90.00
_cell.angle_beta   90.00
_cell.angle_gamma   90.00
#
_symmetry.space_group_name_H-M   'P 1'
#
loop_
_entity.id
_entity.type
_entity.pdbx_description
1 polymer ?
#
loop_
_entity_poly.entity_id
_entity_poly.type
_entity_poly.pdbx_seq_one_letter_code
_entity_poly.pdbx_strand_id
1 'polypeptide(L)'
;MISAARRALFVGFLLLSLSPSTWANTLLLLGDSLSAAYNIPVSSSWPELLREKLPPHWELVNASVSGETTGGGVQRLPALLKEHEPSLVVLELGGNDGLRGYPLMRIRQNLQQLIKLSTEADAQVMLIGMQIPPNYGQRYAQGFAEVFPALAEKFDLPLVSFLLEGIALQPGLMQSDGIHPTAAAQSRILDNVFPTLEPMLN
;
A
#
# COMPACT_ATOMS: atom_id res chain seq x y z
N MET A 1 73.45 34.04 -25.45
CA MET A 1 72.68 33.90 -24.20
C MET A 1 71.18 33.67 -24.61
N ILE A 2 70.72 32.45 -24.56
CA ILE A 2 69.34 32.08 -25.01
C ILE A 2 68.59 31.61 -23.77
N SER A 3 67.58 32.42 -23.37
CA SER A 3 66.72 32.16 -22.23
C SER A 3 65.66 31.13 -22.61
N ALA A 4 65.63 29.98 -21.94
CA ALA A 4 64.59 28.93 -22.10
C ALA A 4 63.44 29.20 -21.17
N ALA A 5 62.29 29.62 -21.73
CA ALA A 5 61.04 29.78 -20.99
C ALA A 5 60.36 28.38 -20.77
N ARG A 6 60.31 27.95 -19.51
CA ARG A 6 59.55 26.75 -19.10
C ARG A 6 58.07 27.08 -19.07
N ARG A 7 57.30 26.49 -19.98
CA ARG A 7 55.80 26.48 -19.91
C ARG A 7 55.34 25.38 -18.93
N ALA A 8 54.76 25.77 -17.81
CA ALA A 8 54.07 24.88 -16.89
C ALA A 8 52.69 24.55 -17.44
N LEU A 9 52.45 23.26 -17.70
CA LEU A 9 51.15 22.74 -18.14
C LEU A 9 50.32 22.47 -16.86
N PHE A 10 49.29 23.28 -16.60
CA PHE A 10 48.31 23.02 -15.55
C PHE A 10 47.25 22.03 -16.08
N VAL A 11 47.33 20.76 -15.66
CA VAL A 11 46.29 19.76 -15.91
C VAL A 11 45.25 19.92 -14.79
N GLY A 12 44.16 20.62 -15.11
CA GLY A 12 43.00 20.73 -14.23
C GLY A 12 42.28 19.38 -14.14
N PHE A 13 42.37 18.74 -12.98
CA PHE A 13 41.58 17.52 -12.67
C PHE A 13 40.15 17.97 -12.37
N LEU A 14 39.22 17.76 -13.33
CA LEU A 14 37.80 17.99 -13.14
C LEU A 14 37.25 16.81 -12.33
N LEU A 15 37.11 16.99 -11.02
CA LEU A 15 36.39 16.03 -10.14
C LEU A 15 34.91 16.09 -10.50
N LEU A 16 34.46 15.18 -11.36
CA LEU A 16 33.05 14.89 -11.50
C LEU A 16 32.56 14.26 -10.17
N SER A 17 31.90 15.06 -9.35
CA SER A 17 31.15 14.58 -8.21
C SER A 17 29.95 13.76 -8.73
N LEU A 18 30.09 12.44 -8.79
CA LEU A 18 28.97 11.51 -8.91
C LEU A 18 28.14 11.64 -7.62
N SER A 19 27.10 12.48 -7.66
CA SER A 19 26.08 12.46 -6.62
C SER A 19 25.48 11.04 -6.65
N PRO A 20 25.45 10.31 -5.52
CA PRO A 20 24.76 9.04 -5.47
C PRO A 20 23.29 9.32 -5.84
N SER A 21 22.79 8.69 -6.89
CA SER A 21 21.38 8.64 -7.18
C SER A 21 20.74 7.91 -6.00
N THR A 22 20.16 8.67 -5.07
CA THR A 22 19.32 8.07 -4.03
C THR A 22 18.09 7.52 -4.74
N TRP A 23 18.08 6.23 -4.99
CA TRP A 23 16.90 5.53 -5.48
C TRP A 23 15.79 5.78 -4.46
N ALA A 24 14.72 6.43 -4.90
CA ALA A 24 13.57 6.62 -4.05
C ALA A 24 12.94 5.25 -3.81
N ASN A 25 12.69 4.91 -2.54
CA ASN A 25 11.94 3.70 -2.21
C ASN A 25 10.49 3.88 -2.67
N THR A 26 9.91 2.88 -3.31
CA THR A 26 8.53 2.92 -3.76
C THR A 26 7.64 2.10 -2.82
N LEU A 27 6.59 2.75 -2.30
CA LEU A 27 5.48 2.11 -1.63
C LEU A 27 4.36 1.93 -2.66
N LEU A 28 4.06 0.69 -3.04
CA LEU A 28 2.94 0.34 -3.91
C LEU A 28 1.72 -0.01 -3.04
N LEU A 29 0.68 0.80 -3.11
CA LEU A 29 -0.62 0.50 -2.49
C LEU A 29 -1.52 -0.19 -3.51
N LEU A 30 -1.79 -1.47 -3.31
CA LEU A 30 -2.74 -2.26 -4.10
C LEU A 30 -4.03 -2.44 -3.31
N GLY A 31 -5.04 -1.63 -3.64
CA GLY A 31 -6.29 -1.56 -2.91
C GLY A 31 -7.52 -1.48 -3.80
N ASP A 32 -8.65 -1.29 -3.15
CA ASP A 32 -9.95 -1.13 -3.80
C ASP A 32 -10.53 0.30 -3.64
N SER A 33 -11.85 0.44 -3.55
CA SER A 33 -12.54 1.73 -3.43
C SER A 33 -12.21 2.47 -2.13
N LEU A 34 -11.80 1.78 -1.07
CA LEU A 34 -11.45 2.41 0.21
C LEU A 34 -10.15 3.21 0.12
N SER A 35 -9.29 2.87 -0.84
CA SER A 35 -8.03 3.57 -1.13
C SER A 35 -8.06 4.37 -2.43
N ALA A 36 -9.08 4.17 -3.29
CA ALA A 36 -9.24 4.87 -4.58
C ALA A 36 -10.06 6.17 -4.47
N ALA A 37 -10.29 6.71 -3.29
CA ALA A 37 -11.06 7.94 -3.05
C ALA A 37 -12.49 7.90 -3.61
N TYR A 38 -13.21 6.78 -3.45
CA TYR A 38 -14.57 6.64 -3.98
C TYR A 38 -15.54 7.69 -3.43
N ASN A 39 -16.14 8.50 -4.33
CA ASN A 39 -17.08 9.60 -4.02
C ASN A 39 -16.56 10.66 -3.04
N ILE A 40 -15.24 10.83 -2.90
CA ILE A 40 -14.61 11.91 -2.15
C ILE A 40 -13.54 12.59 -3.00
N PRO A 41 -13.14 13.84 -2.69
CA PRO A 41 -11.97 14.44 -3.34
C PRO A 41 -10.71 13.60 -3.11
N VAL A 42 -9.94 13.34 -4.18
CA VAL A 42 -8.68 12.57 -4.09
C VAL A 42 -7.74 13.16 -3.05
N SER A 43 -7.61 14.49 -3.01
CA SER A 43 -6.77 15.22 -2.04
C SER A 43 -7.17 15.02 -0.58
N SER A 44 -8.39 14.52 -0.32
CA SER A 44 -8.86 14.22 1.05
C SER A 44 -8.68 12.76 1.42
N SER A 45 -8.22 11.90 0.50
CA SER A 45 -8.11 10.46 0.74
C SER A 45 -6.92 10.12 1.64
N TRP A 46 -7.05 9.04 2.40
CA TRP A 46 -5.98 8.61 3.31
C TRP A 46 -4.64 8.31 2.59
N PRO A 47 -4.61 7.82 1.32
CA PRO A 47 -3.33 7.68 0.62
C PRO A 47 -2.66 9.02 0.32
N GLU A 48 -3.43 10.08 0.00
CA GLU A 48 -2.84 11.40 -0.21
C GLU A 48 -2.37 12.03 1.12
N LEU A 49 -3.11 11.84 2.20
CA LEU A 49 -2.65 12.23 3.55
C LEU A 49 -1.40 11.44 3.97
N LEU A 50 -1.28 10.17 3.56
CA LEU A 50 -0.07 9.38 3.77
C LEU A 50 1.11 9.94 2.98
N ARG A 51 0.90 10.35 1.72
CA ARG A 51 1.95 10.94 0.86
C ARG A 51 2.64 12.13 1.55
N GLU A 52 1.88 12.95 2.28
CA GLU A 52 2.40 14.09 3.02
C GLU A 52 3.26 13.69 4.24
N LYS A 53 3.08 12.47 4.75
CA LYS A 53 3.81 11.93 5.91
C LYS A 53 5.01 11.06 5.53
N LEU A 54 5.15 10.66 4.27
CA LEU A 54 6.27 9.83 3.84
C LEU A 54 7.60 10.57 3.95
N PRO A 55 8.69 9.88 4.35
CA PRO A 55 10.02 10.45 4.28
C PRO A 55 10.38 10.85 2.84
N PRO A 56 11.24 11.87 2.63
CA PRO A 56 11.56 12.41 1.29
C PRO A 56 12.15 11.40 0.29
N HIS A 57 12.66 10.27 0.78
CA HIS A 57 13.19 9.18 -0.05
C HIS A 57 12.17 8.08 -0.36
N TRP A 58 10.89 8.30 -0.04
CA TRP A 58 9.79 7.41 -0.38
C TRP A 58 8.82 8.04 -1.36
N GLU A 59 8.39 7.27 -2.32
CA GLU A 59 7.29 7.61 -3.24
C GLU A 59 6.11 6.66 -3.03
N LEU A 60 4.88 7.21 -3.01
CA LEU A 60 3.66 6.42 -2.98
C LEU A 60 3.10 6.26 -4.40
N VAL A 61 2.98 5.02 -4.85
CA VAL A 61 2.21 4.63 -6.02
C VAL A 61 0.89 4.03 -5.56
N ASN A 62 -0.20 4.78 -5.68
CA ASN A 62 -1.54 4.28 -5.38
C ASN A 62 -2.14 3.62 -6.63
N ALA A 63 -2.10 2.29 -6.69
CA ALA A 63 -2.65 1.47 -7.76
C ALA A 63 -4.05 0.91 -7.45
N SER A 64 -4.77 1.52 -6.49
CA SER A 64 -6.10 1.07 -6.07
C SER A 64 -7.16 1.34 -7.14
N VAL A 65 -8.08 0.40 -7.30
CA VAL A 65 -9.19 0.47 -8.28
C VAL A 65 -10.51 0.12 -7.59
N SER A 66 -11.49 1.01 -7.69
CA SER A 66 -12.82 0.79 -7.11
C SER A 66 -13.45 -0.50 -7.64
N GLY A 67 -13.96 -1.33 -6.71
CA GLY A 67 -14.56 -2.63 -7.04
C GLY A 67 -13.57 -3.76 -7.26
N GLU A 68 -12.26 -3.52 -7.07
CA GLU A 68 -11.21 -4.53 -7.23
C GLU A 68 -11.40 -5.69 -6.26
N THR A 69 -11.07 -6.89 -6.74
CA THR A 69 -11.10 -8.13 -5.96
C THR A 69 -9.69 -8.67 -5.75
N THR A 70 -9.54 -9.60 -4.82
CA THR A 70 -8.26 -10.31 -4.67
C THR A 70 -7.81 -10.99 -5.96
N GLY A 71 -8.77 -11.53 -6.76
CA GLY A 71 -8.48 -12.15 -8.06
C GLY A 71 -8.02 -11.16 -9.13
N GLY A 72 -8.61 -9.96 -9.16
CA GLY A 72 -8.17 -8.89 -10.06
C GLY A 72 -6.79 -8.36 -9.67
N GLY A 73 -6.55 -8.19 -8.36
CA GLY A 73 -5.22 -7.83 -7.84
C GLY A 73 -4.14 -8.81 -8.29
N VAL A 74 -4.40 -10.13 -8.21
CA VAL A 74 -3.46 -11.18 -8.70
C VAL A 74 -3.12 -11.00 -10.18
N GLN A 75 -4.08 -10.60 -11.00
CA GLN A 75 -3.84 -10.38 -12.44
C GLN A 75 -3.02 -9.12 -12.71
N ARG A 76 -3.21 -8.05 -11.93
CA ARG A 76 -2.56 -6.76 -12.15
C ARG A 76 -1.19 -6.64 -11.52
N LEU A 77 -0.99 -7.26 -10.36
CA LEU A 77 0.23 -7.09 -9.56
C LEU A 77 1.53 -7.37 -10.32
N PRO A 78 1.67 -8.42 -11.16
CA PRO A 78 2.93 -8.68 -11.87
C PRO A 78 3.40 -7.53 -12.76
N ALA A 79 2.47 -6.84 -13.43
CA ALA A 79 2.80 -5.67 -14.25
C ALA A 79 3.23 -4.49 -13.38
N LEU A 80 2.52 -4.24 -12.27
CA LEU A 80 2.84 -3.17 -11.32
C LEU A 80 4.20 -3.37 -10.64
N LEU A 81 4.53 -4.60 -10.24
CA LEU A 81 5.84 -4.94 -9.67
C LEU A 81 6.97 -4.66 -10.65
N LYS A 82 6.78 -5.05 -11.93
CA LYS A 82 7.77 -4.79 -12.98
C LYS A 82 7.92 -3.30 -13.31
N GLU A 83 6.83 -2.54 -13.29
CA GLU A 83 6.81 -1.12 -13.66
C GLU A 83 7.41 -0.23 -12.57
N HIS A 84 7.10 -0.55 -11.31
CA HIS A 84 7.41 0.33 -10.18
C HIS A 84 8.55 -0.17 -9.28
N GLU A 85 8.97 -1.43 -9.41
CA GLU A 85 10.01 -2.07 -8.60
C GLU A 85 9.92 -1.71 -7.11
N PRO A 86 8.74 -1.92 -6.45
CA PRO A 86 8.47 -1.38 -5.13
C PRO A 86 9.34 -2.03 -4.04
N SER A 87 9.80 -1.23 -3.10
CA SER A 87 10.44 -1.73 -1.86
C SER A 87 9.42 -2.26 -0.85
N LEU A 88 8.17 -1.77 -0.94
CA LEU A 88 7.08 -2.13 -0.04
C LEU A 88 5.76 -2.21 -0.82
N VAL A 89 5.03 -3.31 -0.63
CA VAL A 89 3.66 -3.49 -1.14
C VAL A 89 2.68 -3.51 0.03
N VAL A 90 1.71 -2.60 0.01
CA VAL A 90 0.59 -2.58 0.95
C VAL A 90 -0.62 -3.21 0.25
N LEU A 91 -1.11 -4.33 0.79
CA LEU A 91 -2.24 -5.08 0.26
C LEU A 91 -3.52 -4.71 1.03
N GLU A 92 -4.41 -3.96 0.37
CA GLU A 92 -5.71 -3.52 0.89
C GLU A 92 -6.82 -4.09 -0.03
N LEU A 93 -7.01 -5.41 -0.05
CA LEU A 93 -7.96 -6.11 -0.91
C LEU A 93 -8.72 -7.21 -0.16
N GLY A 94 -9.90 -7.53 -0.66
CA GLY A 94 -10.75 -8.62 -0.17
C GLY A 94 -12.14 -8.14 0.22
N GLY A 95 -12.35 -6.85 0.49
CA GLY A 95 -13.64 -6.28 0.82
C GLY A 95 -14.69 -6.64 -0.22
N ASN A 96 -14.40 -6.45 -1.49
CA ASN A 96 -15.31 -6.77 -2.61
C ASN A 96 -15.57 -8.28 -2.75
N ASP A 97 -14.58 -9.13 -2.48
CA ASP A 97 -14.79 -10.59 -2.46
C ASP A 97 -15.76 -10.99 -1.35
N GLY A 98 -15.55 -10.45 -0.14
CA GLY A 98 -16.42 -10.69 1.02
C GLY A 98 -17.86 -10.24 0.79
N LEU A 99 -18.05 -9.00 0.29
CA LEU A 99 -19.37 -8.44 -0.03
C LEU A 99 -20.09 -9.21 -1.14
N ARG A 100 -19.36 -9.86 -2.05
CA ARG A 100 -19.93 -10.73 -3.10
C ARG A 100 -20.13 -12.18 -2.66
N GLY A 101 -19.79 -12.51 -1.40
CA GLY A 101 -19.95 -13.86 -0.87
C GLY A 101 -19.01 -14.90 -1.49
N TYR A 102 -17.82 -14.50 -1.95
CA TYR A 102 -16.89 -15.44 -2.55
C TYR A 102 -16.37 -16.45 -1.52
N PRO A 103 -16.05 -17.69 -1.94
CA PRO A 103 -15.53 -18.70 -1.03
C PRO A 103 -14.27 -18.22 -0.29
N LEU A 104 -14.24 -18.32 1.04
CA LEU A 104 -13.12 -17.87 1.88
C LEU A 104 -11.78 -18.50 1.47
N MET A 105 -11.83 -19.76 1.01
CA MET A 105 -10.63 -20.43 0.50
C MET A 105 -10.03 -19.72 -0.72
N ARG A 106 -10.90 -19.25 -1.64
CA ARG A 106 -10.45 -18.50 -2.83
C ARG A 106 -9.80 -17.17 -2.44
N ILE A 107 -10.44 -16.44 -1.52
CA ILE A 107 -9.90 -15.17 -1.00
C ILE A 107 -8.52 -15.40 -0.38
N ARG A 108 -8.40 -16.41 0.48
CA ARG A 108 -7.14 -16.80 1.12
C ARG A 108 -6.07 -17.16 0.08
N GLN A 109 -6.39 -17.95 -0.93
CA GLN A 109 -5.45 -18.37 -1.97
C GLN A 109 -4.95 -17.18 -2.79
N ASN A 110 -5.85 -16.27 -3.17
CA ASN A 110 -5.48 -15.07 -3.92
C ASN A 110 -4.58 -14.14 -3.10
N LEU A 111 -4.92 -13.89 -1.82
CA LEU A 111 -4.08 -13.09 -0.92
C LEU A 111 -2.70 -13.75 -0.70
N GLN A 112 -2.63 -15.06 -0.54
CA GLN A 112 -1.36 -15.79 -0.48
C GLN A 112 -0.53 -15.61 -1.76
N GLN A 113 -1.18 -15.61 -2.92
CA GLN A 113 -0.51 -15.40 -4.19
C GLN A 113 0.02 -13.97 -4.32
N LEU A 114 -0.77 -12.96 -3.90
CA LEU A 114 -0.33 -11.56 -3.87
C LEU A 114 0.90 -11.38 -2.97
N ILE A 115 0.88 -11.97 -1.76
CA ILE A 115 2.02 -11.94 -0.83
C ILE A 115 3.25 -12.55 -1.50
N LYS A 116 3.13 -13.75 -2.09
CA LYS A 116 4.25 -14.43 -2.74
C LYS A 116 4.82 -13.65 -3.91
N LEU A 117 3.97 -13.14 -4.80
CA LEU A 117 4.41 -12.33 -5.95
C LEU A 117 5.19 -11.10 -5.49
N SER A 118 4.75 -10.45 -4.41
CA SER A 118 5.45 -9.29 -3.84
C SER A 118 6.80 -9.68 -3.26
N THR A 119 6.86 -10.74 -2.45
CA THR A 119 8.12 -11.20 -1.83
C THR A 119 9.09 -11.80 -2.86
N GLU A 120 8.62 -12.45 -3.90
CA GLU A 120 9.44 -12.94 -5.03
C GLU A 120 10.02 -11.79 -5.87
N ALA A 121 9.45 -10.59 -5.77
CA ALA A 121 9.97 -9.35 -6.35
C ALA A 121 10.81 -8.53 -5.35
N ASP A 122 11.29 -9.13 -4.27
CA ASP A 122 12.11 -8.52 -3.21
C ASP A 122 11.40 -7.37 -2.45
N ALA A 123 10.08 -7.23 -2.56
CA ALA A 123 9.32 -6.23 -1.82
C ALA A 123 8.92 -6.75 -0.43
N GLN A 124 9.01 -5.87 0.57
CA GLN A 124 8.33 -6.10 1.86
C GLN A 124 6.82 -6.06 1.65
N VAL A 125 6.05 -6.72 2.51
CA VAL A 125 4.59 -6.75 2.41
C VAL A 125 3.95 -6.34 3.73
N MET A 126 2.99 -5.43 3.68
CA MET A 126 2.07 -5.11 4.76
C MET A 126 0.65 -5.51 4.35
N LEU A 127 -0.07 -6.18 5.25
CA LEU A 127 -1.44 -6.59 5.02
C LEU A 127 -2.41 -5.69 5.78
N ILE A 128 -3.48 -5.26 5.11
CA ILE A 128 -4.58 -4.53 5.74
C ILE A 128 -5.79 -5.47 5.86
N GLY A 129 -6.22 -5.70 7.09
CA GLY A 129 -7.37 -6.53 7.42
C GLY A 129 -8.70 -5.84 7.12
N MET A 130 -9.66 -6.65 6.70
CA MET A 130 -11.00 -6.24 6.33
C MET A 130 -12.05 -6.98 7.14
N GLN A 131 -13.19 -6.33 7.35
CA GLN A 131 -14.39 -6.95 7.92
C GLN A 131 -15.59 -6.63 7.02
N ILE A 132 -16.58 -7.52 7.02
CA ILE A 132 -17.86 -7.30 6.35
C ILE A 132 -18.98 -7.33 7.38
N PRO A 133 -20.11 -6.64 7.13
CA PRO A 133 -21.21 -6.60 8.05
C PRO A 133 -21.77 -7.99 8.38
N PRO A 134 -22.23 -8.25 9.61
CA PRO A 134 -22.70 -9.57 10.04
C PRO A 134 -23.99 -10.04 9.35
N ASN A 135 -24.72 -9.16 8.67
CA ASN A 135 -25.89 -9.50 7.87
C ASN A 135 -25.56 -10.34 6.62
N TYR A 136 -24.29 -10.49 6.26
CA TYR A 136 -23.80 -11.47 5.27
C TYR A 136 -23.73 -12.92 5.83
N GLY A 137 -24.18 -13.13 7.06
CA GLY A 137 -24.10 -14.39 7.80
C GLY A 137 -22.93 -14.39 8.78
N GLN A 138 -23.24 -14.50 10.08
CA GLN A 138 -22.24 -14.40 11.16
C GLN A 138 -21.02 -15.30 10.95
N ARG A 139 -21.25 -16.58 10.60
CA ARG A 139 -20.17 -17.54 10.36
C ARG A 139 -19.26 -17.14 9.20
N TYR A 140 -19.85 -16.61 8.13
CA TYR A 140 -19.10 -16.17 6.96
C TYR A 140 -18.30 -14.90 7.26
N ALA A 141 -18.93 -13.89 7.88
CA ALA A 141 -18.28 -12.64 8.25
C ALA A 141 -17.10 -12.87 9.22
N GLN A 142 -17.30 -13.76 10.20
CA GLN A 142 -16.25 -14.15 11.15
C GLN A 142 -15.10 -14.88 10.45
N GLY A 143 -15.40 -15.88 9.64
CA GLY A 143 -14.37 -16.60 8.87
C GLY A 143 -13.65 -15.72 7.84
N PHE A 144 -14.35 -14.69 7.29
CA PHE A 144 -13.73 -13.70 6.42
C PHE A 144 -12.70 -12.85 7.18
N ALA A 145 -13.07 -12.29 8.33
CA ALA A 145 -12.18 -11.49 9.15
C ALA A 145 -10.92 -12.29 9.61
N GLU A 146 -11.07 -13.58 9.88
CA GLU A 146 -9.97 -14.47 10.29
C GLU A 146 -8.97 -14.79 9.18
N VAL A 147 -9.30 -14.54 7.91
CA VAL A 147 -8.36 -14.78 6.79
C VAL A 147 -7.08 -13.95 6.94
N PHE A 148 -7.22 -12.69 7.32
CA PHE A 148 -6.12 -11.73 7.35
C PHE A 148 -5.11 -12.03 8.47
N PRO A 149 -5.49 -12.16 9.75
CA PRO A 149 -4.55 -12.50 10.81
C PRO A 149 -3.91 -13.87 10.60
N ALA A 150 -4.64 -14.86 10.08
CA ALA A 150 -4.06 -16.17 9.77
C ALA A 150 -3.00 -16.11 8.64
N LEU A 151 -3.13 -15.18 7.70
CA LEU A 151 -2.12 -14.96 6.68
C LEU A 151 -0.93 -14.16 7.22
N ALA A 152 -1.19 -13.13 8.01
CA ALA A 152 -0.15 -12.34 8.66
C ALA A 152 0.74 -13.22 9.55
N GLU A 153 0.16 -14.08 10.39
CA GLU A 153 0.89 -15.06 11.21
C GLU A 153 1.69 -16.04 10.34
N LYS A 154 1.07 -16.60 9.30
CA LYS A 154 1.72 -17.59 8.43
C LYS A 154 2.95 -17.07 7.70
N PHE A 155 2.94 -15.80 7.28
CA PHE A 155 3.99 -15.18 6.49
C PHE A 155 4.82 -14.17 7.27
N ASP A 156 4.60 -14.05 8.60
CA ASP A 156 5.26 -13.09 9.49
C ASP A 156 5.18 -11.65 8.97
N LEU A 157 3.94 -11.20 8.66
CA LEU A 157 3.68 -9.89 8.06
C LEU A 157 3.14 -8.89 9.07
N PRO A 158 3.55 -7.62 8.98
CA PRO A 158 2.84 -6.52 9.60
C PRO A 158 1.37 -6.47 9.15
N LEU A 159 0.46 -6.34 10.12
CA LEU A 159 -0.99 -6.36 9.90
C LEU A 159 -1.68 -5.16 10.56
N VAL A 160 -2.42 -4.40 9.77
CA VAL A 160 -3.49 -3.55 10.28
C VAL A 160 -4.71 -4.43 10.50
N SER A 161 -5.14 -4.62 11.74
CA SER A 161 -6.21 -5.60 12.06
C SER A 161 -7.54 -5.32 11.35
N PHE A 162 -7.93 -4.05 11.26
CA PHE A 162 -9.11 -3.60 10.52
C PHE A 162 -8.95 -2.15 10.04
N LEU A 163 -9.04 -1.92 8.73
CA LEU A 163 -8.88 -0.60 8.13
C LEU A 163 -9.84 0.44 8.72
N LEU A 164 -11.11 0.07 8.93
CA LEU A 164 -12.19 0.96 9.39
C LEU A 164 -12.46 0.84 10.89
N GLU A 165 -11.46 0.45 11.69
CA GLU A 165 -11.59 0.39 13.16
C GLU A 165 -11.95 1.77 13.72
N GLY A 166 -12.97 1.80 14.59
CA GLY A 166 -13.50 3.06 15.15
C GLY A 166 -14.20 3.98 14.14
N ILE A 167 -14.45 3.53 12.89
CA ILE A 167 -15.07 4.32 11.81
C ILE A 167 -16.40 3.71 11.37
N ALA A 168 -16.42 2.41 11.09
CA ALA A 168 -17.55 1.73 10.42
C ALA A 168 -18.92 1.91 11.10
N LEU A 169 -18.95 2.12 12.42
CA LEU A 169 -20.17 2.30 13.20
C LEU A 169 -20.37 3.75 13.70
N GLN A 170 -19.54 4.69 13.27
CA GLN A 170 -19.60 6.07 13.75
C GLN A 170 -20.50 6.92 12.84
N PRO A 171 -21.48 7.64 13.42
CA PRO A 171 -22.31 8.57 12.65
C PRO A 171 -21.47 9.61 11.89
N GLY A 172 -21.78 9.82 10.62
CA GLY A 172 -21.13 10.82 9.77
C GLY A 172 -19.76 10.41 9.18
N LEU A 173 -19.18 9.28 9.60
CA LEU A 173 -17.92 8.79 9.05
C LEU A 173 -18.10 7.82 7.88
N MET A 174 -19.30 7.27 7.69
CA MET A 174 -19.63 6.43 6.54
C MET A 174 -20.60 7.15 5.61
N GLN A 175 -20.47 6.90 4.30
CA GLN A 175 -21.40 7.36 3.29
C GLN A 175 -22.77 6.65 3.45
N SER A 176 -23.78 7.09 2.75
CA SER A 176 -25.14 6.55 2.84
C SER A 176 -25.27 5.08 2.45
N ASP A 177 -24.28 4.55 1.73
CA ASP A 177 -24.22 3.12 1.38
C ASP A 177 -23.76 2.21 2.52
N GLY A 178 -23.23 2.79 3.61
CA GLY A 178 -22.75 2.06 4.78
C GLY A 178 -21.48 1.22 4.54
N ILE A 179 -20.82 1.42 3.39
CA ILE A 179 -19.62 0.67 2.96
C ILE A 179 -18.41 1.59 2.86
N HIS A 180 -18.61 2.76 2.22
CA HIS A 180 -17.51 3.67 1.96
C HIS A 180 -17.39 4.76 3.02
N PRO A 181 -16.17 5.07 3.50
CA PRO A 181 -15.95 6.16 4.44
C PRO A 181 -16.11 7.53 3.77
N THR A 182 -16.51 8.53 4.55
CA THR A 182 -16.57 9.92 4.10
C THR A 182 -15.18 10.57 4.07
N ALA A 183 -15.08 11.78 3.51
CA ALA A 183 -13.85 12.58 3.60
C ALA A 183 -13.43 12.86 5.06
N ALA A 184 -14.40 13.02 5.98
CA ALA A 184 -14.13 13.24 7.40
C ALA A 184 -13.50 12.03 8.12
N ALA A 185 -13.61 10.83 7.54
CA ALA A 185 -13.04 9.61 8.11
C ALA A 185 -11.57 9.38 7.72
N GLN A 186 -11.07 10.06 6.69
CA GLN A 186 -9.82 9.68 6.03
C GLN A 186 -8.58 9.86 6.92
N SER A 187 -8.53 10.88 7.76
CA SER A 187 -7.45 11.04 8.75
C SER A 187 -7.43 9.88 9.76
N ARG A 188 -8.60 9.42 10.19
CA ARG A 188 -8.72 8.26 11.08
C ARG A 188 -8.27 6.95 10.42
N ILE A 189 -8.55 6.77 9.13
CA ILE A 189 -8.03 5.62 8.38
C ILE A 189 -6.50 5.67 8.38
N LEU A 190 -5.91 6.83 8.13
CA LEU A 190 -4.47 6.99 8.20
C LEU A 190 -3.93 6.70 9.60
N ASP A 191 -4.62 7.15 10.66
CA ASP A 191 -4.24 6.86 12.05
C ASP A 191 -4.30 5.36 12.39
N ASN A 192 -5.17 4.57 11.73
CA ASN A 192 -5.22 3.12 11.86
C ASN A 192 -4.06 2.43 11.11
N VAL A 193 -3.62 2.98 9.98
CA VAL A 193 -2.60 2.39 9.10
C VAL A 193 -1.19 2.76 9.51
N PHE A 194 -0.96 4.04 9.83
CA PHE A 194 0.38 4.62 9.97
C PHE A 194 1.24 3.97 11.06
N PRO A 195 0.73 3.62 12.24
CA PRO A 195 1.54 2.97 13.28
C PRO A 195 2.16 1.63 12.88
N THR A 196 1.49 0.89 11.99
CA THR A 196 2.01 -0.38 11.45
C THR A 196 2.98 -0.14 10.29
N LEU A 197 2.75 0.91 9.51
CA LEU A 197 3.53 1.25 8.34
C LEU A 197 4.84 1.98 8.67
N GLU A 198 4.82 2.92 9.61
CA GLU A 198 5.95 3.80 9.95
C GLU A 198 7.27 3.05 10.21
N PRO A 199 7.30 1.93 10.98
CA PRO A 199 8.52 1.16 11.20
C PRO A 199 9.14 0.56 9.92
N MET A 200 8.34 0.39 8.86
CA MET A 200 8.78 -0.18 7.58
C MET A 200 9.39 0.87 6.62
N LEU A 201 9.31 2.15 6.98
CA LEU A 201 9.81 3.26 6.17
C LEU A 201 11.25 3.69 6.52
N ASN A 202 11.89 2.99 7.46
CA ASN A 202 13.25 3.32 7.96
C ASN A 202 14.35 2.61 7.17
#